data_e93085f4162c80af18637f7f33e39233
#
_entry.id   e93085f4162c80af18637f7f33e39233
#
_cell.length_a   1.000
_cell.length_b   1.000
_cell.length_c   1.000
_cell.angle_alpha   90.00
_cell.angle_beta   90.00
_cell.angle_gamma   90.00
#
_symmetry.space_group_name_H-M   'P 1'
#
loop_
_entity.id
_entity.type
_entity.pdbx_description
1 polymer ?
#
loop_
_entity_poly.entity_id
_entity_poly.type
_entity_poly.pdbx_seq_one_letter_code
_entity_poly.pdbx_strand_id
1 'polypeptide(L)'
;MKKKYDAIIIGAGIIGSAISFELSKKGWRTLNIDKNPSAGYGSTSTSCAIIRVYYSTFEGCAMAYEGYHYWKDWENYLSEINKSNLSKFIECGCMIYKTEQNDFLKKITKLSDQLSIPYEIWDNKKIKSMLPIADTHEFSPVKPINDDRFGFHNEKFLNGSIYFPNGGYVNDPQLATHNLKMASEKKGGEFLFNSEVLEILKTNGRASGVILSDGTELSSRCIVNVAGPHSMKINSLAGIEKLNNIKTKALKVEVCHVPSPEKFNFEKDGFVISD
;
A
#
# COMPACT_ATOMS: atom_id res chain seq x y z
N MET A 1 -21.38 11.16 30.00
CA MET A 1 -20.58 12.10 29.17
C MET A 1 -20.33 11.45 27.83
N LYS A 2 -20.57 12.16 26.71
CA LYS A 2 -20.21 11.67 25.36
C LYS A 2 -18.69 11.46 25.30
N LYS A 3 -18.25 10.32 24.80
CA LYS A 3 -16.82 9.99 24.66
C LYS A 3 -16.22 10.93 23.61
N LYS A 4 -15.16 11.67 23.94
CA LYS A 4 -14.53 12.65 23.07
C LYS A 4 -13.15 12.17 22.66
N TYR A 5 -12.87 12.17 21.35
CA TYR A 5 -11.59 11.82 20.75
C TYR A 5 -10.87 13.05 20.19
N ASP A 6 -9.56 12.99 20.13
CA ASP A 6 -8.76 13.99 19.41
C ASP A 6 -8.83 13.76 17.91
N ALA A 7 -8.83 12.50 17.48
CA ALA A 7 -9.09 12.12 16.09
C ALA A 7 -9.99 10.89 16.00
N ILE A 8 -10.95 10.93 15.07
CA ILE A 8 -11.67 9.75 14.56
C ILE A 8 -11.13 9.44 13.18
N ILE A 9 -10.69 8.21 12.97
CA ILE A 9 -10.07 7.70 11.75
C ILE A 9 -11.05 6.72 11.10
N ILE A 10 -11.56 7.05 9.91
CA ILE A 10 -12.54 6.23 9.20
C ILE A 10 -11.79 5.30 8.25
N GLY A 11 -11.68 4.04 8.68
CA GLY A 11 -10.91 2.96 8.05
C GLY A 11 -9.85 2.41 9.00
N ALA A 12 -9.75 1.08 9.07
CA ALA A 12 -8.73 0.35 9.84
C ALA A 12 -7.88 -0.57 8.95
N GLY A 13 -7.63 -0.16 7.71
CA GLY A 13 -6.60 -0.72 6.84
C GLY A 13 -5.20 -0.32 7.30
N ILE A 14 -4.17 -0.70 6.56
CA ILE A 14 -2.76 -0.42 6.90
C ILE A 14 -2.51 1.08 7.15
N ILE A 15 -3.07 1.96 6.31
CA ILE A 15 -2.91 3.42 6.45
C ILE A 15 -3.59 3.92 7.73
N GLY A 16 -4.84 3.52 7.97
CA GLY A 16 -5.60 3.97 9.15
C GLY A 16 -4.97 3.48 10.46
N SER A 17 -4.48 2.25 10.50
CA SER A 17 -3.79 1.71 11.68
C SER A 17 -2.46 2.39 11.93
N ALA A 18 -1.69 2.72 10.87
CA ALA A 18 -0.45 3.49 10.99
C ALA A 18 -0.71 4.91 11.51
N ILE A 19 -1.72 5.62 10.98
CA ILE A 19 -2.10 6.95 11.47
C ILE A 19 -2.51 6.90 12.95
N SER A 20 -3.30 5.90 13.34
CA SER A 20 -3.65 5.71 14.74
C SER A 20 -2.43 5.54 15.63
N PHE A 21 -1.50 4.67 15.23
CA PHE A 21 -0.27 4.44 15.96
C PHE A 21 0.56 5.71 16.10
N GLU A 22 0.80 6.44 15.00
CA GLU A 22 1.59 7.67 15.03
C GLU A 22 0.95 8.79 15.85
N LEU A 23 -0.38 8.93 15.80
CA LEU A 23 -1.09 9.92 16.62
C LEU A 23 -1.10 9.50 18.10
N SER A 24 -1.30 8.21 18.39
CA SER A 24 -1.28 7.70 19.77
C SER A 24 0.12 7.84 20.41
N LYS A 25 1.20 7.65 19.66
CA LYS A 25 2.58 7.97 20.13
C LYS A 25 2.74 9.42 20.56
N LYS A 26 1.95 10.34 19.95
CA LYS A 26 1.92 11.77 20.29
C LYS A 26 0.92 12.12 21.41
N GLY A 27 0.33 11.11 22.05
CA GLY A 27 -0.62 11.28 23.14
C GLY A 27 -2.05 11.64 22.71
N TRP A 28 -2.39 11.51 21.42
CA TRP A 28 -3.76 11.75 20.97
C TRP A 28 -4.64 10.55 21.32
N ARG A 29 -5.85 10.84 21.79
CA ARG A 29 -6.91 9.82 21.88
C ARG A 29 -7.51 9.60 20.50
N THR A 30 -7.21 8.46 19.90
CA THR A 30 -7.68 8.08 18.58
C THR A 30 -8.76 7.01 18.65
N LEU A 31 -9.70 7.05 17.71
CA LEU A 31 -10.63 5.95 17.45
C LEU A 31 -10.63 5.64 15.95
N ASN A 32 -10.23 4.41 15.61
CA ASN A 32 -10.47 3.89 14.26
C ASN A 32 -11.86 3.25 14.19
N ILE A 33 -12.60 3.56 13.14
CA ILE A 33 -13.91 2.97 12.87
C ILE A 33 -13.87 2.25 11.54
N ASP A 34 -14.23 0.96 11.52
CA ASP A 34 -14.33 0.18 10.29
C ASP A 34 -15.62 -0.64 10.28
N LYS A 35 -16.26 -0.72 9.12
CA LYS A 35 -17.44 -1.57 8.90
C LYS A 35 -17.13 -3.05 8.87
N ASN A 36 -15.87 -3.41 8.61
CA ASN A 36 -15.38 -4.77 8.58
C ASN A 36 -15.11 -5.31 10.01
N PRO A 37 -14.98 -6.64 10.16
CA PRO A 37 -14.86 -7.26 11.48
C PRO A 37 -13.48 -7.14 12.12
N SER A 38 -12.46 -6.74 11.36
CA SER A 38 -11.08 -6.64 11.88
C SER A 38 -10.22 -5.66 11.10
N ALA A 39 -9.08 -5.27 11.69
CA ALA A 39 -8.09 -4.44 11.03
C ALA A 39 -7.50 -5.16 9.80
N GLY A 40 -7.28 -4.40 8.72
CA GLY A 40 -6.71 -4.92 7.49
C GLY A 40 -7.66 -5.73 6.61
N TYR A 41 -8.91 -5.93 6.97
CA TYR A 41 -9.85 -6.82 6.29
C TYR A 41 -10.34 -6.31 4.92
N GLY A 42 -10.04 -5.07 4.56
CA GLY A 42 -10.37 -4.49 3.25
C GLY A 42 -9.31 -4.82 2.17
N SER A 43 -9.00 -3.84 1.33
CA SER A 43 -7.99 -3.99 0.26
C SER A 43 -6.60 -4.39 0.76
N THR A 44 -6.31 -4.18 2.03
CA THR A 44 -5.02 -4.54 2.63
C THR A 44 -4.80 -6.04 2.63
N SER A 45 -5.78 -6.85 3.09
CA SER A 45 -5.64 -8.32 3.18
C SER A 45 -5.54 -9.01 1.82
N THR A 46 -6.02 -8.35 0.76
CA THR A 46 -5.99 -8.88 -0.62
C THR A 46 -4.86 -8.28 -1.46
N SER A 47 -3.95 -7.52 -0.86
CA SER A 47 -2.80 -6.91 -1.52
C SER A 47 -1.66 -7.92 -1.68
N CYS A 48 -0.89 -7.79 -2.77
CA CYS A 48 0.42 -8.46 -2.91
C CYS A 48 1.46 -7.89 -1.92
N ALA A 49 1.13 -6.83 -1.21
CA ALA A 49 1.96 -6.16 -0.20
C ALA A 49 3.38 -5.80 -0.68
N ILE A 50 3.52 -5.44 -1.94
CA ILE A 50 4.79 -5.03 -2.54
C ILE A 50 5.24 -3.71 -1.93
N ILE A 51 6.48 -3.67 -1.49
CA ILE A 51 7.19 -2.47 -1.04
C ILE A 51 8.20 -2.10 -2.12
N ARG A 52 7.95 -0.99 -2.80
CA ARG A 52 8.83 -0.44 -3.84
C ARG A 52 9.20 1.00 -3.50
N VAL A 53 10.37 1.45 -3.95
CA VAL A 53 10.93 2.76 -3.63
C VAL A 53 10.89 3.74 -4.82
N TYR A 54 10.31 3.36 -5.94
CA TYR A 54 10.22 4.16 -7.15
C TYR A 54 8.77 4.52 -7.50
N TYR A 55 8.56 5.76 -7.86
CA TYR A 55 7.28 6.33 -8.31
C TYR A 55 7.51 7.40 -9.37
N SER A 56 6.43 7.89 -9.99
CA SER A 56 6.50 8.90 -11.05
C SER A 56 6.61 10.35 -10.54
N THR A 57 6.64 10.58 -9.23
CA THR A 57 6.78 11.90 -8.60
C THR A 57 7.87 11.88 -7.55
N PHE A 58 8.50 13.04 -7.32
CA PHE A 58 9.55 13.20 -6.31
C PHE A 58 9.02 12.86 -4.92
N GLU A 59 7.87 13.39 -4.55
CA GLU A 59 7.23 13.18 -3.25
C GLU A 59 6.87 11.71 -3.06
N GLY A 60 6.36 11.05 -4.11
CA GLY A 60 6.04 9.63 -4.08
C GLY A 60 7.27 8.75 -3.84
N CYS A 61 8.40 9.05 -4.52
CA CYS A 61 9.67 8.37 -4.30
C CYS A 61 10.20 8.61 -2.88
N ALA A 62 10.21 9.88 -2.42
CA ALA A 62 10.72 10.26 -1.11
C ALA A 62 9.94 9.56 0.02
N MET A 63 8.59 9.61 -0.02
CA MET A 63 7.74 8.94 0.97
C MET A 63 7.91 7.42 0.94
N ALA A 64 8.02 6.82 -0.24
CA ALA A 64 8.21 5.38 -0.38
C ALA A 64 9.57 4.93 0.14
N TYR A 65 10.63 5.70 -0.13
CA TYR A 65 11.97 5.41 0.34
C TYR A 65 12.10 5.59 1.87
N GLU A 66 11.47 6.61 2.43
CA GLU A 66 11.36 6.72 3.89
C GLU A 66 10.57 5.54 4.47
N GLY A 67 9.42 5.19 3.86
CA GLY A 67 8.60 4.05 4.27
C GLY A 67 9.35 2.71 4.25
N TYR A 68 10.25 2.51 3.31
CA TYR A 68 11.11 1.33 3.26
C TYR A 68 11.94 1.15 4.55
N HIS A 69 12.48 2.23 5.12
CA HIS A 69 13.25 2.14 6.35
C HIS A 69 12.41 1.71 7.55
N TYR A 70 11.13 2.12 7.63
CA TYR A 70 10.20 1.62 8.65
C TYR A 70 9.92 0.12 8.48
N TRP A 71 9.73 -0.35 7.26
CA TRP A 71 9.55 -1.77 6.99
C TRP A 71 10.79 -2.59 7.33
N LYS A 72 11.97 -2.09 7.01
CA LYS A 72 13.25 -2.75 7.30
C LYS A 72 13.50 -2.86 8.80
N ASP A 73 13.07 -1.88 9.57
CA ASP A 73 13.20 -1.83 11.04
C ASP A 73 11.87 -2.02 11.75
N TRP A 74 10.99 -2.86 11.17
CA TRP A 74 9.61 -3.04 11.61
C TRP A 74 9.47 -3.38 13.10
N GLU A 75 10.33 -4.24 13.62
CA GLU A 75 10.34 -4.66 15.01
C GLU A 75 10.60 -3.47 15.97
N ASN A 76 11.61 -2.67 15.71
CA ASN A 76 11.93 -1.52 16.54
C ASN A 76 10.93 -0.37 16.34
N TYR A 77 10.43 -0.19 15.11
CA TYR A 77 9.38 0.80 14.83
C TYR A 77 8.14 0.57 15.68
N LEU A 78 7.71 -0.67 15.84
CA LEU A 78 6.55 -1.04 16.66
C LEU A 78 6.84 -1.07 18.17
N SER A 79 8.10 -1.23 18.55
CA SER A 79 8.72 -1.19 19.87
C SER A 79 8.11 -2.09 20.96
N GLU A 80 6.88 -1.94 21.36
CA GLU A 80 6.33 -2.49 22.63
C GLU A 80 5.41 -3.70 22.46
N ILE A 81 5.31 -4.26 21.27
CA ILE A 81 4.47 -5.45 21.05
C ILE A 81 5.27 -6.74 21.11
N ASN A 82 4.57 -7.86 21.26
CA ASN A 82 5.21 -9.17 21.29
C ASN A 82 5.89 -9.49 19.95
N LYS A 83 7.20 -9.66 20.00
CA LYS A 83 8.07 -9.87 18.82
C LYS A 83 7.88 -11.24 18.15
N SER A 84 7.25 -12.20 18.83
CA SER A 84 7.09 -13.57 18.28
C SER A 84 6.06 -13.68 17.15
N ASN A 85 5.22 -12.68 16.96
CA ASN A 85 4.15 -12.69 15.95
C ASN A 85 4.12 -11.38 15.15
N LEU A 86 5.24 -11.05 14.51
CA LEU A 86 5.35 -9.90 13.61
C LEU A 86 5.34 -10.34 12.16
N SER A 87 4.68 -9.55 11.33
CA SER A 87 4.87 -9.65 9.89
C SER A 87 6.32 -9.32 9.52
N LYS A 88 6.81 -9.91 8.44
CA LYS A 88 8.19 -9.76 7.99
C LYS A 88 8.23 -9.04 6.65
N PHE A 89 9.11 -8.08 6.55
CA PHE A 89 9.51 -7.54 5.27
C PHE A 89 10.58 -8.45 4.65
N ILE A 90 10.30 -8.96 3.46
CA ILE A 90 11.21 -9.77 2.67
C ILE A 90 11.88 -8.86 1.64
N GLU A 91 13.12 -8.47 1.93
CA GLU A 91 13.92 -7.58 1.08
C GLU A 91 14.55 -8.41 -0.04
N CYS A 92 13.79 -8.66 -1.10
CA CYS A 92 14.24 -9.44 -2.26
C CYS A 92 14.53 -8.58 -3.49
N GLY A 93 14.33 -7.27 -3.39
CA GLY A 93 14.45 -6.33 -4.50
C GLY A 93 13.23 -6.27 -5.40
N CYS A 94 13.21 -5.25 -6.25
CA CYS A 94 12.17 -5.03 -7.25
C CYS A 94 12.82 -4.74 -8.60
N MET A 95 12.44 -5.48 -9.64
CA MET A 95 12.85 -5.26 -11.01
C MET A 95 11.69 -4.68 -11.82
N ILE A 96 11.98 -3.70 -12.67
CA ILE A 96 11.02 -3.13 -13.61
C ILE A 96 11.62 -3.12 -15.01
N TYR A 97 10.89 -3.65 -15.99
CA TYR A 97 11.33 -3.67 -17.39
C TYR A 97 11.33 -2.28 -18.01
N LYS A 98 12.33 -2.01 -18.86
CA LYS A 98 12.41 -0.78 -19.67
C LYS A 98 11.70 -0.99 -21.00
N THR A 99 10.65 -0.22 -21.23
CA THR A 99 9.83 -0.26 -22.43
C THR A 99 9.66 1.15 -23.04
N GLU A 100 9.23 1.24 -24.29
CA GLU A 100 8.87 2.53 -24.91
C GLU A 100 7.71 3.20 -24.16
N GLN A 101 6.75 2.41 -23.64
CA GLN A 101 5.57 2.90 -22.93
C GLN A 101 5.91 3.62 -21.62
N ASN A 102 7.01 3.23 -20.98
CA ASN A 102 7.48 3.86 -19.75
C ASN A 102 8.69 4.77 -19.96
N ASP A 103 8.93 5.22 -21.22
CA ASP A 103 10.09 6.05 -21.64
C ASP A 103 11.42 5.52 -21.10
N PHE A 104 11.59 4.19 -21.12
CA PHE A 104 12.79 3.50 -20.63
C PHE A 104 13.15 3.88 -19.18
N LEU A 105 12.18 4.30 -18.39
CA LEU A 105 12.29 4.67 -16.97
C LEU A 105 13.21 5.89 -16.70
N LYS A 106 13.48 6.74 -17.68
CA LYS A 106 14.36 7.90 -17.55
C LYS A 106 13.94 8.83 -16.40
N LYS A 107 12.63 9.05 -16.22
CA LYS A 107 12.11 9.87 -15.13
C LYS A 107 12.38 9.24 -13.77
N ILE A 108 12.20 7.93 -13.65
CA ILE A 108 12.41 7.18 -12.42
C ILE A 108 13.86 7.20 -12.00
N THR A 109 14.81 6.94 -12.92
CA THR A 109 16.25 7.01 -12.60
C THR A 109 16.67 8.40 -12.18
N LYS A 110 16.19 9.45 -12.88
CA LYS A 110 16.46 10.84 -12.48
C LYS A 110 15.98 11.16 -11.08
N LEU A 111 14.78 10.70 -10.70
CA LEU A 111 14.25 10.90 -9.35
C LEU A 111 15.04 10.09 -8.30
N SER A 112 15.45 8.87 -8.65
CA SER A 112 16.30 8.04 -7.80
C SER A 112 17.66 8.69 -7.54
N ASP A 113 18.30 9.26 -8.57
CA ASP A 113 19.55 10.00 -8.44
C ASP A 113 19.40 11.19 -7.49
N GLN A 114 18.32 11.97 -7.63
CA GLN A 114 18.03 13.13 -6.78
C GLN A 114 17.85 12.75 -5.30
N LEU A 115 17.29 11.57 -5.03
CA LEU A 115 17.00 11.07 -3.69
C LEU A 115 18.05 10.10 -3.16
N SER A 116 19.12 9.84 -3.94
CA SER A 116 20.14 8.84 -3.62
C SER A 116 19.56 7.44 -3.35
N ILE A 117 18.49 7.09 -4.07
CA ILE A 117 17.90 5.74 -4.03
C ILE A 117 18.76 4.84 -4.89
N PRO A 118 19.37 3.76 -4.34
CA PRO A 118 20.23 2.87 -5.10
C PRO A 118 19.43 2.06 -6.12
N TYR A 119 20.00 1.90 -7.31
CA TYR A 119 19.46 1.04 -8.36
C TYR A 119 20.58 0.51 -9.25
N GLU A 120 20.28 -0.56 -9.98
CA GLU A 120 21.16 -1.17 -10.99
C GLU A 120 20.45 -1.17 -12.36
N ILE A 121 21.22 -0.95 -13.42
CA ILE A 121 20.72 -1.13 -14.79
C ILE A 121 21.14 -2.52 -15.26
N TRP A 122 20.17 -3.37 -15.58
CA TRP A 122 20.39 -4.72 -16.04
C TRP A 122 20.12 -4.83 -17.54
N ASP A 123 21.05 -5.41 -18.28
CA ASP A 123 20.82 -5.86 -19.64
C ASP A 123 20.09 -7.23 -19.67
N ASN A 124 19.71 -7.67 -20.86
CA ASN A 124 18.99 -8.94 -21.01
C ASN A 124 19.83 -10.17 -20.58
N LYS A 125 21.17 -10.08 -20.64
CA LYS A 125 22.05 -11.17 -20.13
C LYS A 125 21.99 -11.24 -18.61
N LYS A 126 22.05 -10.09 -17.94
CA LYS A 126 21.93 -10.01 -16.50
C LYS A 126 20.55 -10.46 -16.03
N ILE A 127 19.47 -10.04 -16.72
CA ILE A 127 18.10 -10.51 -16.40
C ILE A 127 18.05 -12.04 -16.47
N LYS A 128 18.53 -12.66 -17.56
CA LYS A 128 18.53 -14.13 -17.70
C LYS A 128 19.42 -14.84 -16.67
N SER A 129 20.49 -14.21 -16.21
CA SER A 129 21.33 -14.77 -15.18
C SER A 129 20.65 -14.80 -13.81
N MET A 130 19.83 -13.77 -13.50
CA MET A 130 19.11 -13.63 -12.23
C MET A 130 17.76 -14.34 -12.26
N LEU A 131 17.14 -14.45 -13.42
CA LEU A 131 15.85 -15.10 -13.66
C LEU A 131 15.97 -15.99 -14.91
N PRO A 132 16.50 -17.22 -14.77
CA PRO A 132 16.79 -18.11 -15.92
C PRO A 132 15.58 -18.47 -16.78
N ILE A 133 14.39 -18.39 -16.22
CA ILE A 133 13.12 -18.65 -16.90
C ILE A 133 12.57 -17.43 -17.65
N ALA A 134 13.22 -16.26 -17.56
CA ALA A 134 12.72 -15.04 -18.20
C ALA A 134 12.79 -15.14 -19.73
N ASP A 135 11.70 -14.83 -20.38
CA ASP A 135 11.70 -14.44 -21.77
C ASP A 135 11.87 -12.93 -21.86
N THR A 136 12.89 -12.49 -22.57
CA THR A 136 13.21 -11.06 -22.75
C THR A 136 12.71 -10.49 -24.06
N HIS A 137 11.86 -11.20 -24.78
CA HIS A 137 11.15 -10.64 -25.91
C HIS A 137 9.99 -9.73 -25.47
N GLU A 138 9.56 -8.86 -26.35
CA GLU A 138 8.37 -8.04 -26.14
C GLU A 138 7.11 -8.83 -26.53
N PHE A 139 6.09 -8.74 -25.68
CA PHE A 139 4.75 -9.29 -25.94
C PHE A 139 3.75 -8.21 -26.37
N SER A 140 4.25 -7.00 -26.63
CA SER A 140 3.45 -5.87 -27.13
C SER A 140 3.18 -6.01 -28.65
N PRO A 141 2.02 -5.53 -29.15
CA PRO A 141 0.87 -5.08 -28.38
C PRO A 141 0.15 -6.24 -27.69
N VAL A 142 -0.44 -5.95 -26.54
CA VAL A 142 -1.22 -6.95 -25.76
C VAL A 142 -2.38 -7.48 -26.61
N LYS A 143 -2.52 -8.81 -26.66
CA LYS A 143 -3.55 -9.50 -27.40
C LYS A 143 -4.63 -10.04 -26.46
N PRO A 144 -5.91 -9.98 -26.85
CA PRO A 144 -6.98 -10.62 -26.08
C PRO A 144 -6.76 -12.14 -25.93
N ILE A 145 -7.28 -12.72 -24.85
CA ILE A 145 -7.13 -14.16 -24.56
C ILE A 145 -7.70 -15.07 -25.65
N ASN A 146 -8.64 -14.59 -26.45
CA ASN A 146 -9.24 -15.30 -27.57
C ASN A 146 -8.56 -15.03 -28.93
N ASP A 147 -7.46 -14.30 -28.97
CA ASP A 147 -6.62 -14.15 -30.17
C ASP A 147 -5.68 -15.37 -30.27
N ASP A 148 -5.59 -15.99 -31.45
CA ASP A 148 -4.73 -17.18 -31.69
C ASP A 148 -3.25 -16.92 -31.40
N ARG A 149 -2.85 -15.64 -31.34
CA ARG A 149 -1.49 -15.20 -30.99
C ARG A 149 -1.36 -14.77 -29.53
N PHE A 150 -2.35 -15.02 -28.68
CA PHE A 150 -2.23 -14.74 -27.26
C PHE A 150 -1.04 -15.49 -26.66
N GLY A 151 -0.20 -14.78 -25.94
CA GLY A 151 1.03 -15.35 -25.34
C GLY A 151 2.21 -15.49 -26.30
N PHE A 152 2.07 -15.15 -27.59
CA PHE A 152 3.21 -15.10 -28.49
C PHE A 152 3.88 -13.72 -28.46
N HIS A 153 5.21 -13.74 -28.29
CA HIS A 153 6.03 -12.55 -28.37
C HIS A 153 6.12 -12.02 -29.82
N ASN A 154 6.56 -10.78 -29.98
CA ASN A 154 7.05 -10.27 -31.24
C ASN A 154 8.57 -10.56 -31.36
N GLU A 155 9.19 -10.21 -32.51
CA GLU A 155 10.61 -10.46 -32.76
C GLU A 155 11.55 -9.45 -32.06
N LYS A 156 10.99 -8.49 -31.28
CA LYS A 156 11.78 -7.48 -30.57
C LYS A 156 12.14 -7.95 -29.18
N PHE A 157 13.26 -7.43 -28.68
CA PHE A 157 13.72 -7.66 -27.32
C PHE A 157 13.48 -6.42 -26.45
N LEU A 158 13.24 -6.66 -25.16
CA LEU A 158 13.21 -5.63 -24.15
C LEU A 158 14.56 -4.90 -24.06
N ASN A 159 14.54 -3.64 -23.67
CA ASN A 159 15.74 -2.83 -23.47
C ASN A 159 16.38 -3.02 -22.07
N GLY A 160 16.27 -4.22 -21.53
CA GLY A 160 16.73 -4.53 -20.18
C GLY A 160 15.74 -4.06 -19.10
N SER A 161 16.24 -3.86 -17.91
CA SER A 161 15.44 -3.48 -16.73
C SER A 161 16.22 -2.54 -15.81
N ILE A 162 15.53 -2.04 -14.80
CA ILE A 162 16.14 -1.41 -13.62
C ILE A 162 15.79 -2.27 -12.42
N TYR A 163 16.77 -2.59 -11.59
CA TYR A 163 16.62 -3.31 -10.35
C TYR A 163 16.88 -2.40 -9.16
N PHE A 164 15.95 -2.38 -8.21
CA PHE A 164 16.03 -1.65 -6.97
C PHE A 164 16.25 -2.64 -5.82
N PRO A 165 17.43 -2.70 -5.21
CA PRO A 165 17.69 -3.62 -4.11
C PRO A 165 16.84 -3.32 -2.86
N ASN A 166 16.52 -2.04 -2.65
CA ASN A 166 15.71 -1.54 -1.53
C ASN A 166 14.21 -1.72 -1.79
N GLY A 167 13.79 -2.95 -2.02
CA GLY A 167 12.40 -3.29 -2.29
C GLY A 167 12.11 -4.75 -1.94
N GLY A 168 10.86 -5.14 -2.08
CA GLY A 168 10.43 -6.50 -1.77
C GLY A 168 8.95 -6.56 -1.44
N TYR A 169 8.59 -7.37 -0.44
CA TYR A 169 7.19 -7.51 -0.04
C TYR A 169 7.04 -7.82 1.45
N VAL A 170 5.87 -7.53 1.99
CA VAL A 170 5.49 -7.94 3.34
C VAL A 170 4.77 -9.29 3.25
N ASN A 171 5.23 -10.28 3.98
CA ASN A 171 4.74 -11.66 3.90
C ASN A 171 3.26 -11.82 4.29
N ASP A 172 2.76 -10.98 5.18
CA ASP A 172 1.37 -10.96 5.62
C ASP A 172 0.91 -9.52 5.89
N PRO A 173 0.21 -8.88 4.93
CA PRO A 173 -0.24 -7.50 5.08
C PRO A 173 -1.35 -7.33 6.13
N GLN A 174 -2.17 -8.36 6.37
CA GLN A 174 -3.19 -8.32 7.41
C GLN A 174 -2.54 -8.38 8.79
N LEU A 175 -1.56 -9.25 8.99
CA LEU A 175 -0.78 -9.32 10.22
C LEU A 175 -0.03 -8.01 10.48
N ALA A 176 0.57 -7.39 9.45
CA ALA A 176 1.22 -6.09 9.56
C ALA A 176 0.26 -5.03 10.11
N THR A 177 -0.97 -5.01 9.59
CA THR A 177 -2.03 -4.09 10.05
C THR A 177 -2.44 -4.40 11.49
N HIS A 178 -2.54 -5.68 11.84
CA HIS A 178 -2.83 -6.10 13.22
C HIS A 178 -1.71 -5.70 14.18
N ASN A 179 -0.45 -5.82 13.76
CA ASN A 179 0.69 -5.35 14.55
C ASN A 179 0.60 -3.84 14.84
N LEU A 180 0.29 -3.01 13.83
CA LEU A 180 0.06 -1.56 14.02
C LEU A 180 -1.11 -1.28 14.97
N LYS A 181 -2.22 -2.01 14.82
CA LYS A 181 -3.36 -1.91 15.73
C LYS A 181 -2.94 -2.18 17.16
N MET A 182 -2.26 -3.30 17.43
CA MET A 182 -1.78 -3.65 18.76
C MET A 182 -0.83 -2.60 19.34
N ALA A 183 0.10 -2.08 18.52
CA ALA A 183 1.01 -1.03 18.93
C ALA A 183 0.27 0.28 19.27
N SER A 184 -0.75 0.64 18.48
CA SER A 184 -1.61 1.79 18.74
C SER A 184 -2.41 1.62 20.04
N GLU A 185 -3.02 0.45 20.27
CA GLU A 185 -3.80 0.15 21.48
C GLU A 185 -2.94 0.23 22.75
N LYS A 186 -1.69 -0.20 22.72
CA LYS A 186 -0.73 -0.02 23.82
C LYS A 186 -0.43 1.44 24.14
N LYS A 187 -0.59 2.33 23.16
CA LYS A 187 -0.45 3.79 23.32
C LYS A 187 -1.80 4.50 23.58
N GLY A 188 -2.89 3.75 23.80
CA GLY A 188 -4.21 4.29 24.10
C GLY A 188 -5.10 4.56 22.88
N GLY A 189 -4.73 4.10 21.68
CA GLY A 189 -5.62 4.08 20.53
C GLY A 189 -6.76 3.08 20.70
N GLU A 190 -7.92 3.39 20.15
CA GLU A 190 -9.10 2.55 20.21
C GLU A 190 -9.54 2.14 18.79
N PHE A 191 -10.13 0.94 18.68
CA PHE A 191 -10.66 0.42 17.41
C PHE A 191 -12.09 -0.07 17.62
N LEU A 192 -12.98 0.31 16.70
CA LEU A 192 -14.37 -0.08 16.65
C LEU A 192 -14.67 -0.72 15.31
N PHE A 193 -14.94 -2.01 15.32
CA PHE A 193 -15.25 -2.82 14.14
C PHE A 193 -16.75 -3.08 14.00
N ASN A 194 -17.17 -3.63 12.84
CA ASN A 194 -18.58 -3.85 12.51
C ASN A 194 -19.43 -2.59 12.65
N SER A 195 -18.84 -1.42 12.39
CA SER A 195 -19.46 -0.11 12.61
C SER A 195 -19.28 0.76 11.39
N GLU A 196 -20.37 1.14 10.75
CA GLU A 196 -20.37 2.01 9.57
C GLU A 196 -20.66 3.45 9.96
N VAL A 197 -19.87 4.38 9.44
CA VAL A 197 -20.14 5.83 9.56
C VAL A 197 -21.16 6.21 8.51
N LEU A 198 -22.30 6.74 8.95
CA LEU A 198 -23.39 7.20 8.08
C LEU A 198 -23.42 8.72 7.89
N GLU A 199 -22.88 9.48 8.85
CA GLU A 199 -22.90 10.94 8.80
C GLU A 199 -21.63 11.54 9.39
N ILE A 200 -21.17 12.65 8.82
CA ILE A 200 -20.13 13.52 9.38
C ILE A 200 -20.79 14.75 9.98
N LEU A 201 -20.74 14.85 11.30
CA LEU A 201 -21.26 15.98 12.03
C LEU A 201 -20.40 17.24 11.79
N LYS A 202 -21.06 18.39 11.73
CA LYS A 202 -20.40 19.69 11.54
C LYS A 202 -20.86 20.71 12.55
N THR A 203 -19.93 21.53 13.01
CA THR A 203 -20.18 22.70 13.84
C THR A 203 -19.39 23.85 13.24
N ASN A 204 -20.10 24.95 12.93
CA ASN A 204 -19.51 26.14 12.29
C ASN A 204 -18.71 25.82 11.02
N GLY A 205 -19.22 24.92 10.16
CA GLY A 205 -18.57 24.49 8.91
C GLY A 205 -17.37 23.54 9.04
N ARG A 206 -17.03 23.12 10.26
CA ARG A 206 -15.94 22.17 10.52
C ARG A 206 -16.48 20.84 10.99
N ALA A 207 -15.82 19.74 10.60
CA ALA A 207 -16.15 18.41 11.12
C ALA A 207 -15.99 18.39 12.65
N SER A 208 -17.00 17.85 13.35
CA SER A 208 -17.05 17.83 14.82
C SER A 208 -17.37 16.45 15.40
N GLY A 209 -17.61 15.44 14.54
CA GLY A 209 -17.94 14.10 14.97
C GLY A 209 -18.52 13.26 13.84
N VAL A 210 -19.02 12.09 14.21
CA VAL A 210 -19.69 11.14 13.30
C VAL A 210 -20.91 10.53 13.94
N ILE A 211 -21.88 10.07 13.10
CA ILE A 211 -22.98 9.19 13.50
C ILE A 211 -22.76 7.84 12.87
N LEU A 212 -22.86 6.78 13.68
CA LEU A 212 -22.74 5.39 13.25
C LEU A 212 -24.09 4.81 12.81
N SER A 213 -24.05 3.63 12.17
CA SER A 213 -25.26 2.92 11.69
C SER A 213 -26.23 2.50 12.80
N ASP A 214 -25.76 2.37 14.04
CA ASP A 214 -26.59 2.07 15.22
C ASP A 214 -27.14 3.33 15.90
N GLY A 215 -26.91 4.52 15.32
CA GLY A 215 -27.31 5.81 15.88
C GLY A 215 -26.34 6.39 16.92
N THR A 216 -25.23 5.70 17.22
CA THR A 216 -24.23 6.20 18.18
C THR A 216 -23.57 7.47 17.62
N GLU A 217 -23.58 8.54 18.42
CA GLU A 217 -22.91 9.80 18.10
C GLU A 217 -21.56 9.89 18.83
N LEU A 218 -20.50 10.14 18.09
CA LEU A 218 -19.12 10.27 18.59
C LEU A 218 -18.56 11.65 18.22
N SER A 219 -17.93 12.31 19.18
CA SER A 219 -17.38 13.67 18.99
C SER A 219 -15.87 13.64 18.78
N SER A 220 -15.38 14.45 17.86
CA SER A 220 -13.94 14.63 17.63
C SER A 220 -13.68 15.99 16.96
N ARG A 221 -12.51 16.57 17.25
CA ARG A 221 -12.04 17.78 16.58
C ARG A 221 -11.36 17.52 15.22
N CYS A 222 -11.04 16.27 14.90
CA CYS A 222 -10.40 15.86 13.66
C CYS A 222 -11.01 14.57 13.14
N ILE A 223 -11.45 14.58 11.89
CA ILE A 223 -11.91 13.37 11.18
C ILE A 223 -10.92 13.08 10.05
N VAL A 224 -10.35 11.88 10.07
CA VAL A 224 -9.40 11.43 9.07
C VAL A 224 -10.09 10.40 8.18
N ASN A 225 -10.20 10.69 6.89
CA ASN A 225 -10.78 9.79 5.91
C ASN A 225 -9.68 8.93 5.28
N VAL A 226 -9.64 7.65 5.62
CA VAL A 226 -8.76 6.62 5.05
C VAL A 226 -9.55 5.36 4.70
N ALA A 227 -10.77 5.55 4.20
CA ALA A 227 -11.69 4.48 3.82
C ALA A 227 -11.28 3.75 2.52
N GLY A 228 -10.01 3.87 2.09
CA GLY A 228 -9.45 3.20 0.91
C GLY A 228 -10.26 3.53 -0.36
N PRO A 229 -10.69 2.51 -1.13
CA PRO A 229 -11.46 2.73 -2.36
C PRO A 229 -12.79 3.46 -2.13
N HIS A 230 -13.29 3.49 -0.90
CA HIS A 230 -14.55 4.13 -0.51
C HIS A 230 -14.39 5.57 0.01
N SER A 231 -13.19 6.16 -0.08
CA SER A 231 -12.91 7.52 0.44
C SER A 231 -13.82 8.59 -0.17
N MET A 232 -14.22 8.46 -1.44
CA MET A 232 -15.18 9.41 -2.04
C MET A 232 -16.56 9.36 -1.39
N LYS A 233 -17.04 8.18 -0.94
CA LYS A 233 -18.29 8.07 -0.18
C LYS A 233 -18.23 8.90 1.10
N ILE A 234 -17.11 8.81 1.84
CA ILE A 234 -16.91 9.59 3.06
C ILE A 234 -16.78 11.09 2.76
N ASN A 235 -16.11 11.46 1.67
CA ASN A 235 -16.05 12.87 1.23
C ASN A 235 -17.45 13.44 0.90
N SER A 236 -18.32 12.62 0.30
CA SER A 236 -19.73 13.01 0.04
C SER A 236 -20.49 13.21 1.34
N LEU A 237 -20.35 12.32 2.33
CA LEU A 237 -20.94 12.51 3.66
C LEU A 237 -20.45 13.80 4.34
N ALA A 238 -19.21 14.16 4.10
CA ALA A 238 -18.65 15.44 4.58
C ALA A 238 -19.05 16.64 3.71
N GLY A 239 -19.70 16.44 2.55
CA GLY A 239 -20.08 17.51 1.61
C GLY A 239 -18.89 18.28 1.04
N ILE A 240 -17.72 17.62 0.92
CA ILE A 240 -16.48 18.23 0.41
C ILE A 240 -16.07 17.71 -0.98
N GLU A 241 -16.86 16.88 -1.60
CA GLU A 241 -16.60 16.30 -2.92
C GLU A 241 -16.38 17.33 -4.03
N LYS A 242 -17.05 18.50 -3.93
CA LYS A 242 -16.90 19.60 -4.89
C LYS A 242 -15.69 20.50 -4.61
N LEU A 243 -15.11 20.41 -3.42
CA LEU A 243 -13.96 21.21 -3.01
C LEU A 243 -12.64 20.55 -3.40
N ASN A 244 -12.68 19.28 -3.77
CA ASN A 244 -11.51 18.51 -4.12
C ASN A 244 -11.44 18.27 -5.63
N ASN A 245 -10.35 18.70 -6.27
CA ASN A 245 -10.10 18.46 -7.70
C ASN A 245 -9.69 16.99 -7.98
N ILE A 246 -9.25 16.24 -6.95
CA ILE A 246 -8.88 14.84 -7.05
C ILE A 246 -10.11 13.99 -6.78
N LYS A 247 -10.50 13.18 -7.77
CA LYS A 247 -11.58 12.20 -7.66
C LYS A 247 -10.98 10.79 -7.72
N THR A 248 -11.45 9.92 -6.84
CA THR A 248 -11.08 8.51 -6.85
C THR A 248 -12.28 7.65 -7.23
N LYS A 249 -12.02 6.57 -7.95
CA LYS A 249 -13.00 5.54 -8.30
C LYS A 249 -12.48 4.20 -7.84
N ALA A 250 -13.32 3.44 -7.14
CA ALA A 250 -12.99 2.06 -6.78
C ALA A 250 -12.92 1.21 -8.06
N LEU A 251 -11.80 0.50 -8.23
CA LEU A 251 -11.61 -0.51 -9.26
C LEU A 251 -11.42 -1.86 -8.57
N LYS A 252 -12.03 -2.90 -9.14
CA LYS A 252 -11.74 -4.27 -8.75
C LYS A 252 -10.43 -4.68 -9.41
N VAL A 253 -9.47 -5.12 -8.61
CA VAL A 253 -8.23 -5.75 -9.05
C VAL A 253 -8.23 -7.16 -8.52
N GLU A 254 -7.83 -8.11 -9.33
CA GLU A 254 -7.73 -9.52 -8.94
C GLU A 254 -6.26 -9.89 -8.72
N VAL A 255 -6.02 -10.66 -7.66
CA VAL A 255 -4.71 -11.21 -7.31
C VAL A 255 -4.84 -12.72 -7.33
N CYS A 256 -3.92 -13.38 -8.04
CA CYS A 256 -3.88 -14.84 -8.14
C CYS A 256 -2.59 -15.36 -7.49
N HIS A 257 -2.71 -16.42 -6.71
CA HIS A 257 -1.58 -17.21 -6.24
C HIS A 257 -1.39 -18.42 -7.14
N VAL A 258 -0.22 -18.55 -7.68
CA VAL A 258 0.16 -19.70 -8.52
C VAL A 258 1.45 -20.33 -7.98
N PRO A 259 1.65 -21.66 -8.12
CA PRO A 259 2.91 -22.28 -7.72
C PRO A 259 4.06 -21.75 -8.56
N SER A 260 5.26 -21.73 -7.98
CA SER A 260 6.49 -21.44 -8.74
C SER A 260 6.67 -22.46 -9.87
N PRO A 261 7.20 -22.05 -11.04
CA PRO A 261 7.57 -22.98 -12.10
C PRO A 261 8.60 -24.02 -11.61
N GLU A 262 8.56 -25.22 -12.16
CA GLU A 262 9.44 -26.33 -11.74
C GLU A 262 10.95 -25.99 -11.74
N LYS A 263 11.36 -25.06 -12.62
CA LYS A 263 12.78 -24.73 -12.83
C LYS A 263 13.27 -23.50 -12.03
N PHE A 264 12.39 -22.87 -11.24
CA PHE A 264 12.75 -21.65 -10.51
C PHE A 264 11.90 -21.48 -9.24
N ASN A 265 12.54 -21.31 -8.11
CA ASN A 265 11.85 -21.09 -6.84
C ASN A 265 11.78 -19.59 -6.52
N PHE A 266 10.64 -18.98 -6.78
CA PHE A 266 10.43 -17.55 -6.52
C PHE A 266 10.50 -17.19 -5.04
N GLU A 267 10.15 -18.09 -4.14
CA GLU A 267 10.23 -17.82 -2.70
C GLU A 267 11.67 -17.67 -2.21
N LYS A 268 12.57 -18.50 -2.78
CA LYS A 268 13.98 -18.53 -2.38
C LYS A 268 14.87 -17.59 -3.18
N ASP A 269 14.69 -17.58 -4.50
CA ASP A 269 15.62 -16.96 -5.44
C ASP A 269 14.98 -15.81 -6.25
N GLY A 270 13.68 -15.56 -6.01
CA GLY A 270 12.90 -14.57 -6.73
C GLY A 270 13.00 -13.16 -6.16
N PHE A 271 12.50 -12.23 -6.93
CA PHE A 271 12.32 -10.83 -6.57
C PHE A 271 11.01 -10.30 -7.16
N VAL A 272 10.57 -9.15 -6.71
CA VAL A 272 9.37 -8.51 -7.28
C VAL A 272 9.64 -8.08 -8.71
N ILE A 273 8.73 -8.40 -9.62
CA ILE A 273 8.81 -8.02 -11.03
C ILE A 273 7.62 -7.11 -11.35
N SER A 274 7.89 -6.01 -12.02
CA SER A 274 6.90 -5.03 -12.48
C SER A 274 7.19 -4.61 -13.92
N ASP A 275 6.20 -4.16 -14.63
CA ASP A 275 6.24 -3.59 -15.99
C ASP A 275 5.95 -2.09 -16.01
#